data_f94d542f13330a571cd8c1f84e434764
#
_entry.id   f94d542f13330a571cd8c1f84e434764
#
_cell.length_a   1.000
_cell.length_b   1.000
_cell.length_c   1.000
_cell.angle_alpha   90.00
_cell.angle_beta   90.00
_cell.angle_gamma   90.00
#
_symmetry.space_group_name_H-M   'P 1'
#
loop_
_entity.id
_entity.type
_entity.pdbx_description
1 polymer ?
#
loop_
_entity_poly.entity_id
_entity_poly.type
_entity_poly.pdbx_seq_one_letter_code
_entity_poly.pdbx_strand_id
1 'polypeptide(L)'
;MKNYLPPLHTILLFLRVFILCIGIAIPFQSFAKAENPILIISSYNPDTRNTTQCITTFADAYLKLGGKQQIVIENMNCKSLPEANSWKSRMTGILSKYSEKNKPSAIVILGQEAWASYLSVNPSEFREIPLVCGMVSSNTLLLPDSIPSVNIWEPEAFYIDKLEHSQPIHGIFYEYNIEKNIDLIKRLYPETKNIALVTDNSFGGLALQSIVVQEFKKHPELTLIRLDGRKNNIYEISKQIQEFPPNTAILLGTWRVDISEGYYIGNATYSMMSANPHIPAFTITSVGLGHWALGGYIPQYRNQGADLAQEVIQTLSRKNTDNELKKIIIPNIYKFEVNKLKEMN
;
A
#
# COMPACT_ATOMS: atom_id res chain seq x y z
N MET A 1 42.38 68.05 31.94
CA MET A 1 42.29 66.57 31.88
C MET A 1 43.11 66.08 30.69
N LYS A 2 44.26 65.42 30.93
CA LYS A 2 45.12 64.90 29.86
C LYS A 2 44.61 63.50 29.46
N ASN A 3 44.10 63.38 28.24
CA ASN A 3 43.72 62.09 27.66
C ASN A 3 44.99 61.30 27.36
N TYR A 4 45.24 60.25 28.16
CA TYR A 4 46.26 59.24 27.87
C TYR A 4 45.71 58.21 26.89
N LEU A 5 46.12 58.31 25.63
CA LEU A 5 45.96 57.23 24.69
C LEU A 5 47.01 56.14 25.03
N PRO A 6 46.64 54.87 25.08
CA PRO A 6 47.61 53.80 25.33
C PRO A 6 48.60 53.72 24.14
N PRO A 7 49.87 53.33 24.37
CA PRO A 7 50.83 53.24 23.33
C PRO A 7 50.46 52.25 22.25
N LEU A 8 50.75 52.57 21.01
CA LEU A 8 50.37 51.81 19.79
C LEU A 8 50.68 50.31 19.89
N HIS A 9 51.74 49.94 20.61
CA HIS A 9 52.21 48.53 20.88
C HIS A 9 51.22 47.79 21.76
N THR A 10 50.50 48.41 22.65
CA THR A 10 49.49 47.80 23.51
C THR A 10 48.20 47.53 22.71
N ILE A 11 47.83 48.45 21.82
CA ILE A 11 46.66 48.27 20.91
C ILE A 11 46.90 47.10 19.94
N LEU A 12 48.15 47.01 19.37
CA LEU A 12 48.53 45.91 18.47
C LEU A 12 48.55 44.55 19.19
N LEU A 13 48.93 44.51 20.46
CA LEU A 13 48.92 43.27 21.26
C LEU A 13 47.51 42.82 21.54
N PHE A 14 46.60 43.70 21.91
CA PHE A 14 45.16 43.40 22.13
C PHE A 14 44.50 42.93 20.83
N LEU A 15 44.84 43.54 19.67
CA LEU A 15 44.30 43.15 18.39
C LEU A 15 44.77 41.73 17.98
N ARG A 16 46.05 41.37 18.25
CA ARG A 16 46.59 40.03 18.00
C ARG A 16 45.96 38.98 18.89
N VAL A 17 45.73 39.26 20.18
CA VAL A 17 45.08 38.33 21.10
C VAL A 17 43.60 38.16 20.73
N PHE A 18 42.93 39.25 20.32
CA PHE A 18 41.53 39.17 19.89
C PHE A 18 41.34 38.36 18.60
N ILE A 19 42.25 38.48 17.62
CA ILE A 19 42.24 37.69 16.40
C ILE A 19 42.55 36.19 16.71
N LEU A 20 43.43 35.94 17.66
CA LEU A 20 43.75 34.58 18.09
C LEU A 20 42.55 33.89 18.81
N CYS A 21 41.82 34.67 19.63
CA CYS A 21 40.62 34.20 20.33
C CYS A 21 39.45 33.96 19.36
N ILE A 22 39.29 34.77 18.30
CA ILE A 22 38.27 34.53 17.28
C ILE A 22 38.59 33.29 16.43
N GLY A 23 39.88 33.04 16.18
CA GLY A 23 40.30 31.83 15.43
C GLY A 23 40.06 30.53 16.19
N ILE A 24 40.00 30.55 17.53
CA ILE A 24 39.73 29.36 18.38
C ILE A 24 38.21 29.13 18.61
N ALA A 25 37.38 30.16 18.42
CA ALA A 25 35.96 30.14 18.67
C ALA A 25 35.08 29.78 17.45
N ILE A 26 35.68 29.48 16.29
CA ILE A 26 34.95 28.86 15.20
C ILE A 26 34.81 27.39 15.58
N PRO A 27 33.62 26.92 16.02
CA PRO A 27 33.44 25.51 16.13
C PRO A 27 33.64 24.95 14.73
N PHE A 28 34.64 24.07 14.55
CA PHE A 28 34.68 23.16 13.42
C PHE A 28 33.36 22.38 13.51
N GLN A 29 32.29 22.94 12.95
CA GLN A 29 31.14 22.13 12.62
C GLN A 29 31.71 21.11 11.63
N SER A 30 32.11 19.97 12.18
CA SER A 30 32.27 18.76 11.41
C SER A 30 30.93 18.62 10.69
N PHE A 31 30.90 18.93 9.42
CA PHE A 31 29.80 18.53 8.55
C PHE A 31 29.80 17.00 8.62
N ALA A 32 29.06 16.47 9.58
CA ALA A 32 28.75 15.06 9.58
C ALA A 32 28.20 14.79 8.19
N LYS A 33 28.89 13.96 7.42
CA LYS A 33 28.43 13.54 6.09
C LYS A 33 26.98 13.13 6.28
N ALA A 34 26.06 13.87 5.65
CA ALA A 34 24.64 13.60 5.79
C ALA A 34 24.44 12.12 5.45
N GLU A 35 23.95 11.35 6.40
CA GLU A 35 23.66 9.94 6.15
C GLU A 35 22.59 9.88 5.06
N ASN A 36 22.73 8.91 4.16
CA ASN A 36 21.76 8.71 3.07
C ASN A 36 20.35 8.50 3.67
N PRO A 37 19.30 9.15 3.13
CA PRO A 37 17.98 9.15 3.75
C PRO A 37 17.29 7.80 3.66
N ILE A 38 16.25 7.60 4.48
CA ILE A 38 15.21 6.60 4.26
C ILE A 38 14.17 7.23 3.32
N LEU A 39 13.97 6.64 2.15
CA LEU A 39 13.02 7.12 1.16
C LEU A 39 11.69 6.35 1.29
N ILE A 40 10.64 7.03 1.71
CA ILE A 40 9.27 6.49 1.69
C ILE A 40 8.59 6.93 0.40
N ILE A 41 8.10 5.99 -0.41
CA ILE A 41 7.30 6.25 -1.60
C ILE A 41 5.89 5.72 -1.36
N SER A 42 4.91 6.63 -1.30
CA SER A 42 3.52 6.31 -1.01
C SER A 42 2.64 6.37 -2.26
N SER A 43 1.71 5.43 -2.39
CA SER A 43 0.68 5.46 -3.44
C SER A 43 -0.22 6.70 -3.30
N TYR A 44 -0.61 7.03 -2.08
CA TYR A 44 -1.61 8.04 -1.79
C TYR A 44 -1.02 9.22 -1.04
N ASN A 45 -1.72 10.35 -1.14
CA ASN A 45 -1.37 11.54 -0.36
C ASN A 45 -1.24 11.17 1.14
N PRO A 46 -0.15 11.59 1.80
CA PRO A 46 0.02 11.47 3.25
C PRO A 46 -1.17 11.99 4.09
N ASP A 47 -2.01 12.85 3.53
CA ASP A 47 -3.23 13.35 4.20
C ASP A 47 -4.34 12.30 4.33
N THR A 48 -4.26 11.18 3.64
CA THR A 48 -5.22 10.07 3.86
C THR A 48 -4.95 9.40 5.20
N ARG A 49 -6.02 9.20 5.98
CA ARG A 49 -5.94 8.74 7.38
C ARG A 49 -5.01 7.53 7.59
N ASN A 50 -5.15 6.50 6.78
CA ASN A 50 -4.38 5.27 6.97
C ASN A 50 -2.90 5.47 6.61
N THR A 51 -2.62 6.24 5.56
CA THR A 51 -1.26 6.56 5.13
C THR A 51 -0.56 7.43 6.17
N THR A 52 -1.21 8.50 6.64
CA THR A 52 -0.70 9.36 7.71
C THR A 52 -0.38 8.55 8.96
N GLN A 53 -1.32 7.74 9.41
CA GLN A 53 -1.15 6.93 10.61
C GLN A 53 0.01 5.95 10.47
N CYS A 54 0.17 5.31 9.30
CA CYS A 54 1.29 4.40 9.04
C CYS A 54 2.63 5.14 9.06
N ILE A 55 2.75 6.27 8.34
CA ILE A 55 3.98 7.06 8.26
C ILE A 55 4.36 7.64 9.63
N THR A 56 3.40 8.21 10.37
CA THR A 56 3.66 8.76 11.71
C THR A 56 4.15 7.68 12.66
N THR A 57 3.46 6.52 12.69
CA THR A 57 3.87 5.40 13.55
C THR A 57 5.22 4.84 13.12
N PHE A 58 5.52 4.80 11.81
CA PHE A 58 6.83 4.44 11.30
C PHE A 58 7.92 5.38 11.83
N ALA A 59 7.73 6.69 11.68
CA ALA A 59 8.72 7.69 12.09
C ALA A 59 9.01 7.60 13.61
N ASP A 60 7.96 7.53 14.43
CA ASP A 60 8.07 7.41 15.88
C ASP A 60 8.80 6.12 16.29
N ALA A 61 8.46 4.99 15.68
CA ALA A 61 9.10 3.71 15.97
C ALA A 61 10.56 3.69 15.49
N TYR A 62 10.83 4.23 14.30
CA TYR A 62 12.17 4.32 13.74
C TYR A 62 13.13 5.09 14.65
N LEU A 63 12.70 6.25 15.15
CA LEU A 63 13.48 7.05 16.11
C LEU A 63 13.70 6.30 17.45
N LYS A 64 12.65 5.66 17.98
CA LYS A 64 12.74 4.87 19.22
C LYS A 64 13.70 3.67 19.11
N LEU A 65 13.80 3.08 17.92
CA LEU A 65 14.72 1.99 17.61
C LEU A 65 16.16 2.45 17.32
N GLY A 66 16.43 3.77 17.44
CA GLY A 66 17.76 4.34 17.25
C GLY A 66 18.10 4.70 15.82
N GLY A 67 17.10 4.77 14.91
CA GLY A 67 17.28 5.25 13.55
C GLY A 67 17.73 6.72 13.53
N LYS A 68 18.75 7.02 12.70
CA LYS A 68 19.38 8.35 12.63
C LYS A 68 19.21 9.04 11.30
N GLN A 69 18.94 8.28 10.25
CA GLN A 69 18.80 8.82 8.90
C GLN A 69 17.54 9.69 8.79
N GLN A 70 17.64 10.73 7.98
CA GLN A 70 16.49 11.55 7.62
C GLN A 70 15.46 10.71 6.88
N ILE A 71 14.19 10.88 7.20
CA ILE A 71 13.08 10.29 6.47
C ILE A 71 12.60 11.29 5.42
N VAL A 72 12.60 10.88 4.15
CA VAL A 72 12.07 11.67 3.05
C VAL A 72 10.84 10.95 2.49
N ILE A 73 9.76 11.69 2.28
CA ILE A 73 8.49 11.16 1.82
C ILE A 73 8.20 11.70 0.42
N GLU A 74 8.07 10.81 -0.53
CA GLU A 74 7.60 11.09 -1.89
C GLU A 74 6.22 10.48 -2.09
N ASN A 75 5.38 11.17 -2.83
CA ASN A 75 4.01 10.75 -3.07
C ASN A 75 3.74 10.59 -4.56
N MET A 76 3.27 9.43 -4.95
CA MET A 76 2.84 9.17 -6.33
C MET A 76 1.48 9.81 -6.65
N ASN A 77 0.70 10.15 -5.62
CA ASN A 77 -0.63 10.77 -5.76
C ASN A 77 -1.52 9.99 -6.75
N CYS A 78 -1.58 8.68 -6.60
CA CYS A 78 -2.45 7.82 -7.40
C CYS A 78 -3.90 8.08 -7.01
N LYS A 79 -4.76 8.46 -7.95
CA LYS A 79 -6.17 8.81 -7.70
C LYS A 79 -7.13 7.78 -8.24
N SER A 80 -6.93 7.38 -9.50
CA SER A 80 -7.85 6.49 -10.20
C SER A 80 -7.12 5.53 -11.12
N LEU A 81 -7.74 4.40 -11.43
CA LEU A 81 -7.17 3.38 -12.31
C LEU A 81 -6.86 3.88 -13.74
N PRO A 82 -7.65 4.78 -14.38
CA PRO A 82 -7.30 5.36 -15.67
C PRO A 82 -5.92 6.04 -15.72
N GLU A 83 -5.39 6.52 -14.58
CA GLU A 83 -4.06 7.11 -14.52
C GLU A 83 -2.91 6.09 -14.54
N ALA A 84 -3.19 4.79 -14.52
CA ALA A 84 -2.18 3.73 -14.39
C ALA A 84 -1.06 3.79 -15.44
N ASN A 85 -1.38 4.26 -16.65
CA ASN A 85 -0.38 4.52 -17.70
C ASN A 85 0.71 5.52 -17.30
N SER A 86 0.44 6.42 -16.35
CA SER A 86 1.39 7.43 -15.88
C SER A 86 2.20 6.98 -14.65
N TRP A 87 1.82 5.89 -13.99
CA TRP A 87 2.43 5.52 -12.70
C TRP A 87 3.89 5.07 -12.84
N LYS A 88 4.24 4.34 -13.92
CA LYS A 88 5.64 3.96 -14.19
C LYS A 88 6.53 5.20 -14.37
N SER A 89 6.08 6.17 -15.13
CA SER A 89 6.82 7.42 -15.34
C SER A 89 6.91 8.27 -14.09
N ARG A 90 5.86 8.33 -13.26
CA ARG A 90 5.91 8.98 -11.93
C ARG A 90 6.92 8.32 -11.02
N MET A 91 6.93 6.98 -10.93
CA MET A 91 7.91 6.23 -10.14
C MET A 91 9.34 6.52 -10.62
N THR A 92 9.59 6.42 -11.93
CA THR A 92 10.88 6.75 -12.51
C THR A 92 11.32 8.19 -12.21
N GLY A 93 10.39 9.16 -12.31
CA GLY A 93 10.64 10.56 -11.97
C GLY A 93 10.97 10.79 -10.50
N ILE A 94 10.35 10.03 -9.58
CA ILE A 94 10.70 10.07 -8.15
C ILE A 94 12.11 9.50 -7.96
N LEU A 95 12.39 8.29 -8.46
CA LEU A 95 13.66 7.61 -8.26
C LEU A 95 14.84 8.39 -8.84
N SER A 96 14.65 9.07 -9.98
CA SER A 96 15.73 9.87 -10.62
C SER A 96 16.26 11.02 -9.75
N LYS A 97 15.49 11.51 -8.77
CA LYS A 97 15.93 12.53 -7.79
C LYS A 97 16.99 11.99 -6.82
N TYR A 98 17.08 10.67 -6.69
CA TYR A 98 17.90 9.97 -5.70
C TYR A 98 19.00 9.13 -6.33
N SER A 99 19.32 9.36 -7.61
CA SER A 99 20.44 8.73 -8.29
C SER A 99 21.79 9.31 -7.84
N GLU A 100 22.85 8.51 -7.91
CA GLU A 100 24.26 8.89 -7.67
C GLU A 100 24.58 9.49 -6.28
N LYS A 101 24.33 10.79 -6.06
CA LYS A 101 24.80 11.51 -4.86
C LYS A 101 23.91 11.40 -3.64
N ASN A 102 22.63 11.13 -3.85
CA ASN A 102 21.60 11.14 -2.82
C ASN A 102 20.91 9.77 -2.69
N LYS A 103 21.60 8.68 -3.01
CA LYS A 103 20.99 7.33 -2.89
C LYS A 103 20.45 7.10 -1.50
N PRO A 104 19.21 6.58 -1.35
CA PRO A 104 18.67 6.28 -0.02
C PRO A 104 19.41 5.09 0.61
N SER A 105 19.45 5.02 1.93
CA SER A 105 19.92 3.87 2.68
C SER A 105 18.94 2.70 2.62
N ALA A 106 17.65 2.99 2.53
CA ALA A 106 16.57 2.03 2.29
C ALA A 106 15.40 2.72 1.57
N ILE A 107 14.64 1.96 0.82
CA ILE A 107 13.38 2.40 0.18
C ILE A 107 12.22 1.71 0.89
N VAL A 108 11.21 2.49 1.28
CA VAL A 108 9.97 1.99 1.87
C VAL A 108 8.81 2.28 0.91
N ILE A 109 8.15 1.25 0.43
CA ILE A 109 7.00 1.37 -0.48
C ILE A 109 5.71 1.17 0.30
N LEU A 110 4.78 2.12 0.21
CA LEU A 110 3.48 2.09 0.87
C LEU A 110 2.33 2.12 -0.14
N GLY A 111 1.58 1.04 -0.18
CA GLY A 111 0.37 0.90 -1.00
C GLY A 111 0.59 0.20 -2.34
N GLN A 112 -0.49 -0.33 -2.88
CA GLN A 112 -0.51 -1.26 -4.02
C GLN A 112 0.00 -0.64 -5.33
N GLU A 113 -0.37 0.60 -5.61
CA GLU A 113 -0.03 1.28 -6.86
C GLU A 113 1.46 1.62 -6.91
N ALA A 114 2.03 2.10 -5.79
CA ALA A 114 3.47 2.35 -5.67
C ALA A 114 4.25 1.04 -5.78
N TRP A 115 3.76 -0.03 -5.13
CA TRP A 115 4.36 -1.35 -5.20
C TRP A 115 4.38 -1.90 -6.63
N ALA A 116 3.22 -1.90 -7.30
CA ALA A 116 3.11 -2.34 -8.68
C ALA A 116 4.02 -1.53 -9.63
N SER A 117 4.08 -0.21 -9.41
CA SER A 117 4.91 0.69 -10.23
C SER A 117 6.39 0.40 -10.05
N TYR A 118 6.86 0.22 -8.81
CA TYR A 118 8.24 -0.10 -8.51
C TYR A 118 8.66 -1.43 -9.15
N LEU A 119 7.85 -2.49 -8.97
CA LEU A 119 8.11 -3.79 -9.59
C LEU A 119 8.13 -3.73 -11.11
N SER A 120 7.24 -2.93 -11.71
CA SER A 120 7.12 -2.80 -13.16
C SER A 120 8.23 -1.95 -13.78
N VAL A 121 8.77 -0.97 -13.05
CA VAL A 121 9.96 -0.20 -13.44
C VAL A 121 11.22 -1.05 -13.29
N ASN A 122 11.31 -1.89 -12.26
CA ASN A 122 12.43 -2.74 -11.91
C ASN A 122 13.78 -1.98 -11.99
N PRO A 123 14.00 -0.94 -11.17
CA PRO A 123 15.10 0.00 -11.34
C PRO A 123 16.45 -0.63 -10.98
N SER A 124 17.28 -0.89 -11.99
CA SER A 124 18.58 -1.56 -11.83
C SER A 124 19.56 -0.80 -10.93
N GLU A 125 19.46 0.53 -10.89
CA GLU A 125 20.34 1.40 -10.10
C GLU A 125 20.12 1.27 -8.59
N PHE A 126 18.97 0.71 -8.17
CA PHE A 126 18.56 0.57 -6.76
C PHE A 126 18.61 -0.88 -6.26
N ARG A 127 19.12 -1.83 -7.05
CA ARG A 127 19.12 -3.27 -6.68
C ARG A 127 19.90 -3.59 -5.41
N GLU A 128 20.90 -2.81 -5.07
CA GLU A 128 21.68 -2.99 -3.84
C GLU A 128 21.04 -2.32 -2.62
N ILE A 129 19.99 -1.52 -2.83
CA ILE A 129 19.32 -0.78 -1.76
C ILE A 129 18.20 -1.65 -1.18
N PRO A 130 18.19 -1.88 0.14
CA PRO A 130 17.11 -2.62 0.77
C PRO A 130 15.74 -2.04 0.47
N LEU A 131 14.80 -2.89 0.09
CA LEU A 131 13.40 -2.55 -0.18
C LEU A 131 12.51 -3.10 0.90
N VAL A 132 11.78 -2.22 1.59
CA VAL A 132 10.75 -2.59 2.57
C VAL A 132 9.40 -2.20 2.02
N CYS A 133 8.38 -3.07 2.10
CA CYS A 133 7.04 -2.73 1.61
C CYS A 133 5.95 -3.06 2.62
N GLY A 134 4.91 -2.24 2.62
CA GLY A 134 3.73 -2.41 3.47
C GLY A 134 2.47 -1.79 2.88
N MET A 135 1.34 -2.08 3.50
CA MET A 135 0.00 -1.74 2.98
C MET A 135 -0.26 -2.34 1.59
N VAL A 136 0.34 -3.50 1.32
CA VAL A 136 0.29 -4.22 0.04
C VAL A 136 -0.21 -5.64 0.24
N SER A 137 -0.73 -6.27 -0.81
CA SER A 137 -1.03 -7.71 -0.77
C SER A 137 0.10 -8.52 -1.39
N SER A 138 0.15 -9.81 -1.07
CA SER A 138 1.13 -10.76 -1.62
C SER A 138 0.96 -11.01 -3.12
N ASN A 139 -0.20 -10.65 -3.65
CA ASN A 139 -0.47 -10.57 -5.08
C ASN A 139 -0.59 -9.11 -5.52
N THR A 140 -0.16 -8.81 -6.75
CA THR A 140 -0.32 -7.51 -7.39
C THR A 140 -0.52 -7.68 -8.89
N LEU A 141 -0.53 -6.59 -9.62
CA LEU A 141 -0.54 -6.58 -11.08
C LEU A 141 0.72 -5.87 -11.56
N LEU A 142 1.40 -6.44 -12.54
CA LEU A 142 2.47 -5.71 -13.22
C LEU A 142 1.85 -4.77 -14.26
N LEU A 143 2.35 -3.55 -14.29
CA LEU A 143 1.89 -2.53 -15.24
C LEU A 143 2.59 -2.76 -16.58
N PRO A 144 1.87 -2.96 -17.68
CA PRO A 144 2.45 -3.03 -19.02
C PRO A 144 2.99 -1.66 -19.43
N ASP A 145 3.67 -1.60 -20.57
CA ASP A 145 4.16 -0.31 -21.11
C ASP A 145 3.01 0.60 -21.57
N SER A 146 1.90 0.00 -21.99
CA SER A 146 0.68 0.72 -22.31
C SER A 146 -0.55 -0.11 -21.96
N ILE A 147 -1.53 0.54 -21.35
CA ILE A 147 -2.86 0.00 -21.10
C ILE A 147 -3.80 0.67 -22.11
N PRO A 148 -4.29 -0.05 -23.15
CA PRO A 148 -5.13 0.57 -24.19
C PRO A 148 -6.44 1.12 -23.64
N SER A 149 -7.08 0.37 -22.73
CA SER A 149 -8.27 0.78 -22.00
C SER A 149 -8.37 -0.01 -20.71
N VAL A 150 -8.54 0.68 -19.59
CA VAL A 150 -8.67 0.03 -18.27
C VAL A 150 -9.94 -0.81 -18.14
N ASN A 151 -11.00 -0.48 -18.88
CA ASN A 151 -12.28 -1.19 -18.83
C ASN A 151 -12.20 -2.62 -19.41
N ILE A 152 -11.29 -2.84 -20.37
CA ILE A 152 -11.07 -4.14 -21.00
C ILE A 152 -9.76 -4.80 -20.59
N TRP A 153 -8.97 -4.16 -19.72
CA TRP A 153 -7.72 -4.72 -19.23
C TRP A 153 -8.01 -5.89 -18.29
N GLU A 154 -7.60 -7.09 -18.68
CA GLU A 154 -7.75 -8.34 -17.94
C GLU A 154 -6.36 -8.89 -17.57
N PRO A 155 -5.66 -8.29 -16.58
CA PRO A 155 -4.31 -8.72 -16.20
C PRO A 155 -4.33 -10.05 -15.43
N GLU A 156 -3.24 -10.76 -15.54
CA GLU A 156 -2.98 -11.90 -14.64
C GLU A 156 -2.44 -11.41 -13.29
N ALA A 157 -2.82 -12.13 -12.24
CA ALA A 157 -2.28 -11.88 -10.91
C ALA A 157 -0.79 -12.25 -10.87
N PHE A 158 0.02 -11.30 -10.41
CA PHE A 158 1.43 -11.51 -10.14
C PHE A 158 1.63 -11.77 -8.65
N TYR A 159 2.28 -12.88 -8.30
CA TYR A 159 2.58 -13.24 -6.92
C TYR A 159 4.03 -12.93 -6.60
N ILE A 160 4.28 -12.32 -5.44
CA ILE A 160 5.61 -11.92 -5.01
C ILE A 160 6.60 -13.10 -4.97
N ASP A 161 6.13 -14.32 -4.72
CA ASP A 161 6.96 -15.54 -4.71
C ASP A 161 7.54 -15.89 -6.10
N LYS A 162 7.01 -15.29 -7.16
CA LYS A 162 7.51 -15.44 -8.53
C LYS A 162 8.53 -14.36 -8.93
N LEU A 163 8.82 -13.43 -8.03
CA LEU A 163 9.79 -12.38 -8.30
C LEU A 163 11.20 -12.98 -8.32
N GLU A 164 11.91 -12.77 -9.43
CA GLU A 164 13.36 -13.06 -9.48
C GLU A 164 14.11 -12.01 -8.65
N HIS A 165 14.69 -12.46 -7.53
CA HIS A 165 15.28 -11.54 -6.55
C HIS A 165 16.66 -11.08 -6.98
N SER A 166 16.76 -9.82 -7.32
CA SER A 166 18.04 -9.11 -7.49
C SER A 166 18.29 -8.06 -6.41
N GLN A 167 17.42 -7.99 -5.40
CA GLN A 167 17.40 -6.96 -4.36
C GLN A 167 16.87 -7.57 -3.05
N PRO A 168 17.41 -7.21 -1.87
CA PRO A 168 16.83 -7.59 -0.60
C PRO A 168 15.45 -6.96 -0.44
N ILE A 169 14.41 -7.79 -0.25
CA ILE A 169 13.02 -7.33 -0.08
C ILE A 169 12.47 -7.84 1.24
N HIS A 170 12.02 -6.93 2.08
CA HIS A 170 11.29 -7.24 3.31
C HIS A 170 9.86 -6.68 3.17
N GLY A 171 8.85 -7.55 3.21
CA GLY A 171 7.47 -7.13 2.97
C GLY A 171 6.51 -7.60 4.04
N ILE A 172 5.56 -6.72 4.40
CA ILE A 172 4.42 -7.01 5.26
C ILE A 172 3.17 -7.02 4.38
N PHE A 173 2.65 -8.22 4.13
CA PHE A 173 1.64 -8.44 3.12
C PHE A 173 0.29 -8.85 3.70
N TYR A 174 -0.77 -8.38 3.09
CA TYR A 174 -2.09 -8.99 3.18
C TYR A 174 -2.16 -10.16 2.19
N GLU A 175 -2.88 -11.20 2.56
CA GLU A 175 -3.17 -12.32 1.68
C GLU A 175 -4.68 -12.58 1.66
N TYR A 176 -5.26 -12.59 0.46
CA TYR A 176 -6.68 -12.84 0.27
C TYR A 176 -6.89 -14.30 -0.10
N ASN A 177 -7.41 -15.09 0.82
CA ASN A 177 -7.65 -16.50 0.59
C ASN A 177 -9.06 -16.72 0.01
N ILE A 178 -9.13 -16.85 -1.29
CA ILE A 178 -10.40 -16.97 -2.04
C ILE A 178 -11.03 -18.34 -1.78
N GLU A 179 -10.24 -19.42 -1.78
CA GLU A 179 -10.70 -20.78 -1.51
C GLU A 179 -11.46 -20.88 -0.18
N LYS A 180 -10.89 -20.35 0.92
CA LYS A 180 -11.55 -20.35 2.23
C LYS A 180 -12.83 -19.52 2.28
N ASN A 181 -12.93 -18.46 1.48
CA ASN A 181 -14.18 -17.70 1.36
C ASN A 181 -15.24 -18.50 0.56
N ILE A 182 -14.84 -19.21 -0.51
CA ILE A 182 -15.73 -20.12 -1.24
C ILE A 182 -16.21 -21.25 -0.31
N ASP A 183 -15.31 -21.88 0.43
CA ASP A 183 -15.65 -22.93 1.40
C ASP A 183 -16.62 -22.42 2.48
N LEU A 184 -16.39 -21.21 2.98
CA LEU A 184 -17.28 -20.59 3.94
C LEU A 184 -18.69 -20.40 3.37
N ILE A 185 -18.82 -19.89 2.15
CA ILE A 185 -20.10 -19.72 1.46
C ILE A 185 -20.79 -21.05 1.30
N LYS A 186 -20.10 -22.08 0.79
CA LYS A 186 -20.66 -23.42 0.58
C LYS A 186 -21.08 -24.12 1.86
N ARG A 187 -20.42 -23.86 2.99
CA ARG A 187 -20.80 -24.41 4.30
C ARG A 187 -22.08 -23.77 4.85
N LEU A 188 -22.26 -22.46 4.68
CA LEU A 188 -23.43 -21.75 5.18
C LEU A 188 -24.62 -21.85 4.22
N TYR A 189 -24.34 -21.90 2.91
CA TYR A 189 -25.31 -21.95 1.81
C TYR A 189 -24.94 -23.07 0.82
N PRO A 190 -25.20 -24.35 1.16
CA PRO A 190 -24.78 -25.51 0.36
C PRO A 190 -25.34 -25.51 -1.08
N GLU A 191 -26.52 -24.90 -1.27
CA GLU A 191 -27.18 -24.83 -2.58
C GLU A 191 -26.60 -23.76 -3.51
N THR A 192 -25.55 -23.05 -3.09
CA THR A 192 -24.91 -22.00 -3.89
C THR A 192 -24.30 -22.62 -5.15
N LYS A 193 -24.71 -22.08 -6.30
CA LYS A 193 -24.18 -22.42 -7.64
C LYS A 193 -23.48 -21.23 -8.30
N ASN A 194 -23.87 -20.02 -7.90
CA ASN A 194 -23.34 -18.79 -8.47
C ASN A 194 -22.67 -17.96 -7.38
N ILE A 195 -21.48 -17.44 -7.67
CA ILE A 195 -20.84 -16.43 -6.83
C ILE A 195 -20.68 -15.16 -7.64
N ALA A 196 -21.33 -14.09 -7.19
CA ALA A 196 -21.28 -12.79 -7.80
C ALA A 196 -20.17 -11.96 -7.12
N LEU A 197 -19.06 -11.80 -7.82
CA LEU A 197 -17.94 -10.98 -7.36
C LEU A 197 -18.20 -9.51 -7.67
N VAL A 198 -18.21 -8.66 -6.64
CA VAL A 198 -18.31 -7.21 -6.77
C VAL A 198 -16.92 -6.58 -6.59
N THR A 199 -16.45 -5.87 -7.60
CA THR A 199 -15.19 -5.09 -7.54
C THR A 199 -15.39 -3.72 -8.16
N ASP A 200 -14.68 -2.74 -7.61
CA ASP A 200 -14.75 -1.35 -8.05
C ASP A 200 -13.75 -1.00 -9.18
N ASN A 201 -13.82 0.22 -9.69
CA ASN A 201 -12.91 0.78 -10.69
C ASN A 201 -11.61 1.30 -10.05
N SER A 202 -11.00 0.48 -9.17
CA SER A 202 -9.70 0.77 -8.56
C SER A 202 -8.66 -0.28 -8.92
N PHE A 203 -7.39 0.07 -8.75
CA PHE A 203 -6.30 -0.90 -8.93
C PHE A 203 -6.43 -2.10 -7.98
N GLY A 204 -6.81 -1.84 -6.72
CA GLY A 204 -7.05 -2.91 -5.73
C GLY A 204 -8.22 -3.81 -6.11
N GLY A 205 -9.31 -3.23 -6.65
CA GLY A 205 -10.46 -3.97 -7.18
C GLY A 205 -10.07 -4.90 -8.32
N LEU A 206 -9.29 -4.40 -9.27
CA LEU A 206 -8.79 -5.20 -10.40
C LEU A 206 -7.82 -6.29 -9.95
N ALA A 207 -6.94 -6.00 -8.99
CA ALA A 207 -6.02 -6.99 -8.42
C ALA A 207 -6.78 -8.12 -7.69
N LEU A 208 -7.83 -7.79 -6.92
CA LEU A 208 -8.71 -8.79 -6.31
C LEU A 208 -9.48 -9.61 -7.37
N GLN A 209 -10.02 -8.95 -8.39
CA GLN A 209 -10.70 -9.64 -9.48
C GLN A 209 -9.79 -10.68 -10.16
N SER A 210 -8.52 -10.32 -10.40
CA SER A 210 -7.57 -11.22 -11.07
C SER A 210 -7.30 -12.51 -10.29
N ILE A 211 -7.16 -12.44 -8.96
CA ILE A 211 -6.97 -13.64 -8.13
C ILE A 211 -8.24 -14.48 -8.01
N VAL A 212 -9.42 -13.84 -7.93
CA VAL A 212 -10.70 -14.57 -7.89
C VAL A 212 -10.92 -15.32 -9.20
N VAL A 213 -10.72 -14.66 -10.35
CA VAL A 213 -10.84 -15.31 -11.66
C VAL A 213 -9.88 -16.48 -11.79
N GLN A 214 -8.66 -16.36 -11.27
CA GLN A 214 -7.69 -17.46 -11.29
C GLN A 214 -8.12 -18.60 -10.39
N GLU A 215 -8.62 -18.34 -9.20
CA GLU A 215 -9.08 -19.36 -8.25
C GLU A 215 -10.29 -20.12 -8.78
N PHE A 216 -11.23 -19.44 -9.42
CA PHE A 216 -12.43 -20.06 -9.99
C PHE A 216 -12.16 -21.10 -11.08
N LYS A 217 -10.98 -21.10 -11.69
CA LYS A 217 -10.57 -22.18 -12.61
C LYS A 217 -10.49 -23.54 -11.92
N LYS A 218 -10.37 -23.56 -10.58
CA LYS A 218 -10.35 -24.80 -9.77
C LYS A 218 -11.75 -25.25 -9.32
N HIS A 219 -12.78 -24.43 -9.53
CA HIS A 219 -14.16 -24.66 -9.10
C HIS A 219 -15.12 -24.71 -10.28
N PRO A 220 -15.01 -25.72 -11.18
CA PRO A 220 -15.84 -25.82 -12.38
C PRO A 220 -17.33 -26.03 -12.07
N GLU A 221 -17.67 -26.44 -10.83
CA GLU A 221 -19.03 -26.59 -10.35
C GLU A 221 -19.73 -25.26 -10.01
N LEU A 222 -18.97 -24.16 -9.92
CA LEU A 222 -19.49 -22.85 -9.60
C LEU A 222 -19.42 -21.91 -10.81
N THR A 223 -20.41 -21.05 -10.94
CA THR A 223 -20.42 -19.97 -11.91
C THR A 223 -19.96 -18.67 -11.27
N LEU A 224 -18.92 -18.04 -11.84
CA LEU A 224 -18.49 -16.70 -11.44
C LEU A 224 -19.24 -15.63 -12.25
N ILE A 225 -20.01 -14.79 -11.56
CA ILE A 225 -20.64 -13.60 -12.13
C ILE A 225 -19.81 -12.39 -11.72
N ARG A 226 -19.31 -11.63 -12.68
CA ARG A 226 -18.46 -10.44 -12.38
C ARG A 226 -19.29 -9.16 -12.44
N LEU A 227 -19.51 -8.54 -11.30
CA LEU A 227 -20.08 -7.22 -11.13
C LEU A 227 -18.93 -6.19 -11.07
N ASP A 228 -18.43 -5.83 -12.24
CA ASP A 228 -17.20 -5.07 -12.43
C ASP A 228 -17.50 -3.58 -12.55
N GLY A 229 -17.09 -2.80 -11.54
CA GLY A 229 -17.27 -1.34 -11.51
C GLY A 229 -16.52 -0.57 -12.60
N ARG A 230 -15.59 -1.22 -13.32
CA ARG A 230 -14.96 -0.64 -14.52
C ARG A 230 -15.90 -0.61 -15.72
N LYS A 231 -16.96 -1.42 -15.70
CA LYS A 231 -17.90 -1.63 -16.81
C LYS A 231 -19.32 -1.18 -16.48
N ASN A 232 -19.65 -1.14 -15.18
CA ASN A 232 -20.98 -0.88 -14.68
C ASN A 232 -20.95 0.19 -13.58
N ASN A 233 -21.97 1.05 -13.57
CA ASN A 233 -22.20 1.94 -12.45
C ASN A 233 -22.99 1.24 -11.33
N ILE A 234 -23.13 1.92 -10.19
CA ILE A 234 -23.82 1.38 -9.00
C ILE A 234 -25.28 0.99 -9.28
N TYR A 235 -25.98 1.71 -10.16
CA TYR A 235 -27.39 1.45 -10.49
C TYR A 235 -27.53 0.18 -11.33
N GLU A 236 -26.65 -0.01 -12.30
CA GLU A 236 -26.61 -1.20 -13.14
C GLU A 236 -26.28 -2.44 -12.33
N ILE A 237 -25.32 -2.34 -11.39
CA ILE A 237 -25.00 -3.44 -10.47
C ILE A 237 -26.17 -3.73 -9.53
N SER A 238 -26.83 -2.70 -8.96
CA SER A 238 -28.00 -2.90 -8.10
C SER A 238 -29.13 -3.63 -8.84
N LYS A 239 -29.38 -3.27 -10.10
CA LYS A 239 -30.38 -3.95 -10.94
C LYS A 239 -30.02 -5.43 -11.16
N GLN A 240 -28.77 -5.72 -11.48
CA GLN A 240 -28.31 -7.11 -11.64
C GLN A 240 -28.49 -7.93 -10.34
N ILE A 241 -28.18 -7.34 -9.18
CA ILE A 241 -28.37 -8.01 -7.88
C ILE A 241 -29.85 -8.31 -7.62
N GLN A 242 -30.78 -7.42 -7.99
CA GLN A 242 -32.22 -7.65 -7.83
C GLN A 242 -32.71 -8.88 -8.59
N GLU A 243 -32.10 -9.16 -9.74
CA GLU A 243 -32.50 -10.24 -10.65
C GLU A 243 -31.81 -11.58 -10.37
N PHE A 244 -30.94 -11.66 -9.35
CA PHE A 244 -30.21 -12.90 -9.05
C PHE A 244 -31.12 -14.02 -8.56
N PRO A 245 -30.87 -15.27 -9.01
CA PRO A 245 -31.57 -16.43 -8.50
C PRO A 245 -31.16 -16.77 -7.07
N PRO A 246 -32.02 -17.47 -6.29
CA PRO A 246 -31.77 -17.76 -4.86
C PRO A 246 -30.48 -18.54 -4.55
N ASN A 247 -29.96 -19.28 -5.51
CA ASN A 247 -28.71 -20.05 -5.37
C ASN A 247 -27.45 -19.22 -5.66
N THR A 248 -27.53 -17.91 -5.53
CA THR A 248 -26.42 -16.98 -5.69
C THR A 248 -25.94 -16.47 -4.33
N ALA A 249 -24.63 -16.33 -4.15
CA ALA A 249 -24.05 -15.58 -3.05
C ALA A 249 -23.20 -14.43 -3.61
N ILE A 250 -23.21 -13.28 -2.93
CA ILE A 250 -22.35 -12.14 -3.28
C ILE A 250 -21.03 -12.26 -2.52
N LEU A 251 -19.92 -12.02 -3.20
CA LEU A 251 -18.58 -11.90 -2.63
C LEU A 251 -18.02 -10.53 -2.97
N LEU A 252 -17.99 -9.61 -2.00
CA LEU A 252 -17.47 -8.27 -2.20
C LEU A 252 -15.96 -8.24 -2.00
N GLY A 253 -15.26 -7.73 -2.98
CA GLY A 253 -13.85 -7.32 -2.89
C GLY A 253 -13.74 -5.91 -2.32
N THR A 254 -13.99 -4.91 -3.16
CA THR A 254 -13.95 -3.48 -2.83
C THR A 254 -15.08 -2.75 -3.57
N TRP A 255 -15.57 -1.65 -2.98
CA TRP A 255 -16.49 -0.75 -3.66
C TRP A 255 -16.33 0.67 -3.15
N ARG A 256 -15.70 1.53 -3.94
CA ARG A 256 -15.51 2.96 -3.65
C ARG A 256 -15.78 3.85 -4.86
N VAL A 257 -15.50 3.35 -6.05
CA VAL A 257 -15.54 4.10 -7.30
C VAL A 257 -16.00 3.18 -8.43
N ASP A 258 -16.86 3.65 -9.31
CA ASP A 258 -17.31 2.91 -10.48
C ASP A 258 -16.87 3.57 -11.80
N ILE A 259 -17.42 3.14 -12.92
CA ILE A 259 -17.13 3.67 -14.25
C ILE A 259 -17.42 5.18 -14.38
N SER A 260 -18.31 5.72 -13.55
CA SER A 260 -18.63 7.15 -13.52
C SER A 260 -17.59 7.98 -12.73
N GLU A 261 -16.56 7.33 -12.16
CA GLU A 261 -15.52 7.94 -11.33
C GLU A 261 -16.04 8.69 -10.09
N GLY A 262 -17.31 8.46 -9.73
CA GLY A 262 -17.92 8.97 -8.51
C GLY A 262 -17.43 8.18 -7.30
N TYR A 263 -17.05 8.89 -6.21
CA TYR A 263 -16.75 8.25 -4.94
C TYR A 263 -18.02 7.96 -4.16
N TYR A 264 -18.23 6.69 -3.81
CA TYR A 264 -19.38 6.25 -3.03
C TYR A 264 -19.03 6.09 -1.56
N ILE A 265 -19.83 6.74 -0.70
CA ILE A 265 -19.79 6.55 0.74
C ILE A 265 -20.69 5.35 1.14
N GLY A 266 -20.46 4.83 2.36
CA GLY A 266 -21.07 3.61 2.87
C GLY A 266 -22.58 3.41 2.62
N ASN A 267 -23.37 4.49 2.62
CA ASN A 267 -24.82 4.41 2.37
C ASN A 267 -25.19 3.93 0.96
N ALA A 268 -24.46 4.39 -0.06
CA ALA A 268 -24.69 3.95 -1.43
C ALA A 268 -24.36 2.47 -1.63
N THR A 269 -23.23 2.03 -1.03
CA THR A 269 -22.86 0.61 -1.02
C THR A 269 -23.88 -0.23 -0.28
N TYR A 270 -24.42 0.26 0.84
CA TYR A 270 -25.48 -0.43 1.58
C TYR A 270 -26.71 -0.64 0.69
N SER A 271 -27.21 0.39 0.03
CA SER A 271 -28.37 0.30 -0.85
C SER A 271 -28.17 -0.69 -2.01
N MET A 272 -26.98 -0.67 -2.62
CA MET A 272 -26.61 -1.62 -3.67
C MET A 272 -26.64 -3.07 -3.17
N MET A 273 -26.01 -3.34 -2.03
CA MET A 273 -25.90 -4.68 -1.47
C MET A 273 -27.21 -5.21 -0.90
N SER A 274 -28.13 -4.30 -0.54
CA SER A 274 -29.49 -4.62 -0.04
C SER A 274 -30.54 -4.66 -1.15
N ALA A 275 -30.14 -4.52 -2.41
CA ALA A 275 -31.05 -4.54 -3.55
C ALA A 275 -31.83 -5.86 -3.67
N ASN A 276 -31.24 -6.98 -3.21
CA ASN A 276 -31.93 -8.25 -3.01
C ASN A 276 -31.59 -8.81 -1.62
N PRO A 277 -32.44 -8.60 -0.62
CA PRO A 277 -32.15 -8.97 0.78
C PRO A 277 -32.10 -10.50 1.03
N HIS A 278 -32.55 -11.31 0.08
CA HIS A 278 -32.52 -12.78 0.17
C HIS A 278 -31.21 -13.39 -0.29
N ILE A 279 -30.34 -12.61 -0.92
CA ILE A 279 -29.03 -13.07 -1.39
C ILE A 279 -27.97 -12.83 -0.32
N PRO A 280 -27.29 -13.89 0.19
CA PRO A 280 -26.26 -13.72 1.19
C PRO A 280 -25.04 -12.98 0.63
N ALA A 281 -24.56 -11.99 1.38
CA ALA A 281 -23.41 -11.18 0.99
C ALA A 281 -22.24 -11.39 1.94
N PHE A 282 -21.10 -11.77 1.38
CA PHE A 282 -19.82 -11.98 2.06
C PHE A 282 -18.79 -10.96 1.61
N THR A 283 -17.67 -10.87 2.32
CA THR A 283 -16.57 -9.97 1.98
C THR A 283 -15.22 -10.65 2.04
N ILE A 284 -14.35 -10.35 1.08
CA ILE A 284 -12.94 -10.77 1.07
C ILE A 284 -12.09 -9.84 1.93
N THR A 285 -12.57 -8.61 2.11
CA THR A 285 -11.91 -7.54 2.88
C THR A 285 -12.72 -7.27 4.16
N SER A 286 -12.57 -6.10 4.75
CA SER A 286 -13.42 -5.69 5.90
C SER A 286 -14.61 -4.82 5.49
N VAL A 287 -14.80 -4.57 4.20
CA VAL A 287 -15.88 -3.72 3.69
C VAL A 287 -17.22 -4.41 3.93
N GLY A 288 -18.18 -3.67 4.50
CA GLY A 288 -19.53 -4.15 4.78
C GLY A 288 -19.71 -4.85 6.12
N LEU A 289 -18.65 -5.17 6.87
CA LEU A 289 -18.78 -5.68 8.24
C LEU A 289 -19.38 -4.60 9.15
N GLY A 290 -20.32 -5.01 10.01
CA GLY A 290 -21.11 -4.11 10.83
C GLY A 290 -22.31 -3.48 10.11
N HIS A 291 -22.53 -3.80 8.83
CA HIS A 291 -23.59 -3.22 8.02
C HIS A 291 -24.41 -4.29 7.28
N TRP A 292 -23.92 -4.77 6.14
CA TRP A 292 -24.67 -5.68 5.26
C TRP A 292 -23.98 -7.03 5.03
N ALA A 293 -22.65 -7.15 5.27
CA ALA A 293 -21.94 -8.39 5.07
C ALA A 293 -22.21 -9.38 6.21
N LEU A 294 -22.49 -10.63 5.87
CA LEU A 294 -22.61 -11.74 6.84
C LEU A 294 -21.29 -12.06 7.52
N GLY A 295 -20.20 -11.94 6.80
CA GLY A 295 -18.86 -12.23 7.27
C GLY A 295 -17.88 -12.53 6.14
N GLY A 296 -16.74 -13.09 6.51
CA GLY A 296 -15.70 -13.51 5.56
C GLY A 296 -14.46 -14.05 6.26
N TYR A 297 -13.58 -14.66 5.50
CA TYR A 297 -12.21 -14.97 5.92
C TYR A 297 -11.29 -13.86 5.41
N ILE A 298 -10.95 -12.94 6.29
CA ILE A 298 -10.37 -11.65 5.95
C ILE A 298 -9.03 -11.40 6.65
N PRO A 299 -8.12 -10.61 6.07
CA PRO A 299 -6.91 -10.17 6.77
C PRO A 299 -7.25 -9.39 8.05
N GLN A 300 -6.47 -9.62 9.10
CA GLN A 300 -6.56 -8.88 10.35
C GLN A 300 -5.85 -7.53 10.19
N TYR A 301 -6.52 -6.59 9.52
CA TYR A 301 -5.96 -5.27 9.23
C TYR A 301 -5.50 -4.55 10.49
N ARG A 302 -4.26 -4.02 10.46
CA ARG A 302 -3.66 -3.24 11.53
C ARG A 302 -2.70 -2.20 10.98
N ASN A 303 -2.32 -1.24 11.80
CA ASN A 303 -1.25 -0.32 11.47
C ASN A 303 0.08 -1.07 11.38
N GLN A 304 0.80 -0.90 10.28
CA GLN A 304 2.06 -1.58 9.99
C GLN A 304 3.29 -0.69 10.25
N GLY A 305 3.12 0.59 10.61
CA GLY A 305 4.23 1.54 10.67
C GLY A 305 5.38 1.10 11.59
N ALA A 306 5.07 0.59 12.79
CA ALA A 306 6.09 0.12 13.71
C ALA A 306 6.84 -1.13 13.21
N ASP A 307 6.12 -2.06 12.60
CA ASP A 307 6.73 -3.27 12.03
C ASP A 307 7.64 -2.92 10.85
N LEU A 308 7.22 -2.00 9.99
CA LEU A 308 8.04 -1.50 8.87
C LEU A 308 9.32 -0.81 9.36
N ALA A 309 9.23 0.00 10.43
CA ALA A 309 10.41 0.61 11.04
C ALA A 309 11.38 -0.44 11.58
N GLN A 310 10.88 -1.50 12.20
CA GLN A 310 11.69 -2.61 12.68
C GLN A 310 12.37 -3.34 11.52
N GLU A 311 11.67 -3.59 10.41
CA GLU A 311 12.25 -4.21 9.23
C GLU A 311 13.34 -3.33 8.60
N VAL A 312 13.15 -2.02 8.52
CA VAL A 312 14.19 -1.08 8.03
C VAL A 312 15.43 -1.14 8.94
N ILE A 313 15.27 -1.06 10.26
CA ILE A 313 16.42 -1.13 11.20
C ILE A 313 17.14 -2.46 11.09
N GLN A 314 16.42 -3.58 11.00
CA GLN A 314 17.02 -4.90 10.85
C GLN A 314 17.83 -5.00 9.54
N THR A 315 17.28 -4.51 8.45
CA THR A 315 17.92 -4.56 7.14
C THR A 315 19.18 -3.69 7.08
N LEU A 316 19.14 -2.49 7.67
CA LEU A 316 20.29 -1.59 7.77
C LEU A 316 21.40 -2.13 8.67
N SER A 317 21.06 -2.98 9.67
CA SER A 317 22.01 -3.55 10.62
C SER A 317 22.73 -4.80 10.08
N ARG A 318 22.22 -5.43 9.02
CA ARG A 318 22.83 -6.62 8.41
C ARG A 318 24.04 -6.24 7.56
N LYS A 319 25.19 -6.87 7.83
CA LYS A 319 26.43 -6.66 7.06
C LYS A 319 26.44 -7.40 5.71
N ASN A 320 25.62 -8.44 5.55
CA ASN A 320 25.46 -9.20 4.30
C ASN A 320 24.03 -9.05 3.82
N THR A 321 23.87 -8.39 2.71
CA THR A 321 22.62 -8.36 1.96
C THR A 321 22.60 -9.58 1.05
N ASP A 322 22.26 -10.76 1.61
CA ASP A 322 21.78 -11.84 0.76
C ASP A 322 20.49 -11.33 0.10
N ASN A 323 20.38 -11.54 -1.21
CA ASN A 323 19.18 -11.17 -1.99
C ASN A 323 18.00 -12.06 -1.52
N GLU A 324 17.49 -11.80 -0.32
CA GLU A 324 16.44 -12.58 0.34
C GLU A 324 15.09 -11.86 0.24
N LEU A 325 14.06 -12.62 -0.06
CA LEU A 325 12.68 -12.20 0.16
C LEU A 325 12.24 -12.61 1.57
N LYS A 326 12.15 -11.66 2.48
CA LYS A 326 11.49 -11.85 3.77
C LYS A 326 10.02 -11.46 3.67
N LYS A 327 9.14 -12.45 3.69
CA LYS A 327 7.69 -12.26 3.58
C LYS A 327 7.01 -12.45 4.95
N ILE A 328 6.41 -11.39 5.47
CA ILE A 328 5.60 -11.41 6.69
C ILE A 328 4.13 -11.30 6.27
N ILE A 329 3.36 -12.35 6.48
CA ILE A 329 1.94 -12.38 6.15
C ILE A 329 1.11 -11.97 7.36
N ILE A 330 0.24 -10.97 7.19
CA ILE A 330 -0.77 -10.60 8.18
C ILE A 330 -1.78 -11.75 8.30
N PRO A 331 -2.03 -12.28 9.50
CA PRO A 331 -2.96 -13.40 9.67
C PRO A 331 -4.36 -13.07 9.18
N ASN A 332 -5.04 -14.07 8.63
CA ASN A 332 -6.45 -14.00 8.31
C ASN A 332 -7.29 -14.59 9.44
N ILE A 333 -8.50 -14.05 9.63
CA ILE A 333 -9.48 -14.50 10.62
C ILE A 333 -10.85 -14.68 9.98
N TYR A 334 -11.64 -15.64 10.47
CA TYR A 334 -13.08 -15.64 10.23
C TYR A 334 -13.73 -14.56 11.08
N LYS A 335 -14.49 -13.69 10.44
CA LYS A 335 -15.26 -12.65 11.10
C LYS A 335 -16.70 -12.67 10.61
N PHE A 336 -17.65 -12.57 11.54
CA PHE A 336 -19.08 -12.67 11.27
C PHE A 336 -19.86 -11.56 11.95
N GLU A 337 -20.96 -11.17 11.31
CA GLU A 337 -21.97 -10.27 11.89
C GLU A 337 -23.15 -11.10 12.40
N VAL A 338 -23.20 -11.29 13.70
CA VAL A 338 -24.18 -12.18 14.36
C VAL A 338 -25.63 -11.78 14.07
N ASN A 339 -25.92 -10.46 14.03
CA ASN A 339 -27.25 -9.98 13.75
C ASN A 339 -27.68 -10.30 12.31
N LYS A 340 -26.77 -10.13 11.36
CA LYS A 340 -27.03 -10.46 9.94
C LYS A 340 -27.25 -11.96 9.74
N LEU A 341 -26.46 -12.79 10.40
CA LEU A 341 -26.65 -14.25 10.37
C LEU A 341 -28.03 -14.65 10.90
N LYS A 342 -28.54 -13.98 11.95
CA LYS A 342 -29.89 -14.23 12.49
C LYS A 342 -31.01 -13.75 11.56
N GLU A 343 -30.78 -12.68 10.79
CA GLU A 343 -31.75 -12.17 9.82
C GLU A 343 -31.91 -13.08 8.60
N MET A 344 -30.84 -13.81 8.25
CA MET A 344 -30.81 -14.66 7.05
C MET A 344 -31.17 -16.13 7.31
N ASN A 345 -31.31 -16.57 8.58
CA ASN A 345 -31.80 -17.87 9.00
C ASN A 345 -33.27 -17.80 9.40
#